data_016323a17669d5cc218a62efabf2455f
#
_entry.id   016323a17669d5cc218a62efabf2455f
#
_cell.length_a   1.000
_cell.length_b   1.000
_cell.length_c   1.000
_cell.angle_alpha   90.00
_cell.angle_beta   90.00
_cell.angle_gamma   90.00
#
_symmetry.space_group_name_H-M   'P 1'
#
loop_
_entity.id
_entity.type
_entity.pdbx_description
1 polymer ?
#
loop_
_entity_poly.entity_id
_entity_poly.type
_entity_poly.pdbx_seq_one_letter_code
_entity_poly.pdbx_strand_id
1 'polypeptide(L)'
;TDEIYTKYWNSIKNNQERLKVKIVNLIKETFNVKIEKPLKVIVCNWECGVAYWNKNINSDEISKFILNPMKNIYICGENYSLNQSWVEGSLETSNSVLKLLNN
;
A
#
# COMPACT_ATOMS: atom_id res chain seq x y z
N THR A 1 10.04 4.99 -13.07
CA THR A 1 11.09 4.75 -12.06
C THR A 1 10.79 3.51 -11.23
N ASP A 2 9.59 3.35 -10.73
CA ASP A 2 9.22 2.20 -9.88
C ASP A 2 9.21 0.87 -10.65
N GLU A 3 8.86 0.91 -11.92
CA GLU A 3 8.82 -0.27 -12.79
C GLU A 3 10.18 -0.96 -12.96
N ILE A 4 11.27 -0.18 -13.01
CA ILE A 4 12.65 -0.71 -13.14
C ILE A 4 13.02 -1.47 -11.85
N TYR A 5 12.74 -0.88 -10.69
CA TYR A 5 13.01 -1.52 -9.40
C TYR A 5 12.16 -2.76 -9.19
N THR A 6 10.88 -2.70 -9.54
CA THR A 6 9.97 -3.85 -9.48
C THR A 6 10.46 -5.01 -10.34
N LYS A 7 10.86 -4.75 -11.59
CA LYS A 7 11.43 -5.75 -12.48
C LYS A 7 12.70 -6.38 -11.90
N TYR A 8 13.58 -5.55 -11.35
CA TYR A 8 14.81 -6.03 -10.71
C TYR A 8 14.50 -6.98 -9.53
N TRP A 9 13.69 -6.54 -8.56
CA TRP A 9 13.36 -7.37 -7.40
C TRP A 9 12.64 -8.66 -7.77
N ASN A 10 11.75 -8.61 -8.75
CA ASN A 10 11.08 -9.79 -9.28
C ASN A 10 12.05 -10.79 -9.91
N SER A 11 13.12 -10.31 -10.55
CA SER A 11 14.11 -11.19 -11.19
C SER A 11 14.93 -12.02 -10.19
N ILE A 12 15.04 -11.57 -8.94
CA ILE A 12 15.84 -12.23 -7.91
C ILE A 12 15.03 -12.78 -6.73
N LYS A 13 13.70 -12.52 -6.67
CA LYS A 13 12.84 -12.85 -5.50
C LYS A 13 12.88 -14.33 -5.08
N ASN A 14 13.12 -15.24 -6.02
CA ASN A 14 13.18 -16.68 -5.75
C ASN A 14 14.59 -17.16 -5.39
N ASN A 15 15.61 -16.32 -5.44
CA ASN A 15 16.98 -16.68 -5.11
C ASN A 15 17.37 -16.09 -3.75
N GLN A 16 17.23 -16.88 -2.68
CA GLN A 16 17.48 -16.46 -1.29
C GLN A 16 18.91 -15.96 -1.06
N GLU A 17 19.91 -16.61 -1.63
CA GLU A 17 21.29 -16.21 -1.46
C GLU A 17 21.56 -14.84 -2.08
N ARG A 18 21.07 -14.63 -3.30
CA ARG A 18 21.21 -13.36 -4.00
C ARG A 18 20.47 -12.23 -3.30
N LEU A 19 19.26 -12.52 -2.78
CA LEU A 19 18.48 -11.55 -1.98
C LEU A 19 19.23 -11.13 -0.71
N LYS A 20 19.73 -12.10 0.05
CA LYS A 20 20.45 -11.86 1.30
C LYS A 20 21.67 -10.97 1.09
N VAL A 21 22.50 -11.31 0.09
CA VAL A 21 23.68 -10.50 -0.27
C VAL A 21 23.27 -9.10 -0.69
N LYS A 22 22.24 -8.96 -1.53
CA LYS A 22 21.80 -7.63 -1.99
C LYS A 22 21.29 -6.75 -0.86
N ILE A 23 20.48 -7.31 0.05
CA ILE A 23 19.96 -6.56 1.22
C ILE A 23 21.09 -6.11 2.14
N VAL A 24 22.03 -7.00 2.48
CA VAL A 24 23.19 -6.66 3.30
C VAL A 24 23.99 -5.50 2.70
N ASN A 25 24.26 -5.57 1.39
CA ASN A 25 25.01 -4.52 0.71
C ASN A 25 24.23 -3.19 0.68
N LEU A 26 22.92 -3.21 0.39
CA LEU A 26 22.10 -2.00 0.41
C LEU A 26 22.08 -1.33 1.79
N ILE A 27 21.93 -2.11 2.85
CA ILE A 27 21.92 -1.57 4.21
C ILE A 27 23.31 -0.98 4.56
N LYS A 28 24.38 -1.69 4.20
CA LYS A 28 25.74 -1.18 4.40
C LYS A 28 25.97 0.13 3.63
N GLU A 29 25.58 0.20 2.37
CA GLU A 29 25.76 1.37 1.52
C GLU A 29 24.93 2.57 1.99
N THR A 30 23.68 2.32 2.43
CA THR A 30 22.74 3.38 2.82
C THR A 30 23.03 3.93 4.21
N PHE A 31 23.29 3.06 5.17
CA PHE A 31 23.40 3.42 6.58
C PHE A 31 24.82 3.36 7.13
N ASN A 32 25.79 2.94 6.33
CA ASN A 32 27.19 2.73 6.73
C ASN A 32 27.34 1.81 7.96
N VAL A 33 26.48 0.78 8.04
CA VAL A 33 26.50 -0.21 9.11
C VAL A 33 26.79 -1.60 8.57
N LYS A 34 27.45 -2.43 9.37
CA LYS A 34 27.66 -3.85 9.06
C LYS A 34 26.59 -4.66 9.80
N ILE A 35 25.83 -5.44 9.05
CA ILE A 35 24.84 -6.37 9.61
C ILE A 35 25.21 -7.81 9.28
N GLU A 36 24.73 -8.75 10.08
CA GLU A 36 24.81 -10.17 9.78
C GLU A 36 23.89 -10.54 8.61
N LYS A 37 24.22 -11.66 7.96
CA LYS A 37 23.41 -12.19 6.89
C LYS A 37 22.03 -12.59 7.42
N PRO A 38 20.92 -12.08 6.85
CA PRO A 38 19.57 -12.40 7.32
C PRO A 38 19.27 -13.90 7.15
N LEU A 39 18.51 -14.47 8.05
CA LEU A 39 18.08 -15.86 7.98
C LEU A 39 17.19 -16.10 6.77
N LYS A 40 16.27 -15.17 6.50
CA LYS A 40 15.31 -15.23 5.39
C LYS A 40 14.99 -13.83 4.89
N VAL A 41 14.78 -13.70 3.59
CA VAL A 41 14.28 -12.47 2.94
C VAL A 41 13.04 -12.84 2.14
N ILE A 42 11.97 -12.06 2.28
CA ILE A 42 10.73 -12.22 1.54
C ILE A 42 10.51 -10.94 0.72
N VAL A 43 10.25 -11.10 -0.57
CA VAL A 43 9.87 -10.00 -1.45
C VAL A 43 8.40 -10.19 -1.82
N CYS A 44 7.57 -9.26 -1.34
CA CYS A 44 6.16 -9.17 -1.74
C CYS A 44 6.06 -8.16 -2.87
N ASN A 45 5.45 -8.55 -3.97
CA ASN A 45 5.16 -7.68 -5.10
C ASN A 45 3.63 -7.54 -5.24
N TRP A 46 3.17 -6.32 -5.23
CA TRP A 46 1.75 -5.98 -5.40
C TRP A 46 1.56 -5.44 -6.82
N GLU A 47 0.70 -6.05 -7.61
CA GLU A 47 0.39 -5.58 -8.97
C GLU A 47 -0.33 -4.22 -8.93
N CYS A 48 -1.22 -4.04 -7.93
CA CYS A 48 -1.92 -2.80 -7.66
C CYS A 48 -1.66 -2.42 -6.20
N GLY A 49 -0.76 -1.49 -5.96
CA GLY A 49 -0.36 -1.08 -4.61
C GLY A 49 -1.31 -0.08 -3.98
N VAL A 50 -1.93 0.79 -4.78
CA VAL A 50 -2.80 1.89 -4.34
C VAL A 50 -3.87 2.18 -5.37
N ALA A 51 -4.98 2.77 -4.95
CA ALA A 51 -6.02 3.25 -5.82
C ALA A 51 -5.80 4.71 -6.21
N TYR A 52 -6.30 5.09 -7.38
CA TYR A 52 -6.37 6.48 -7.84
C TYR A 52 -7.72 6.73 -8.52
N TRP A 53 -8.31 7.88 -8.23
CA TRP A 53 -9.51 8.33 -8.91
C TRP A 53 -9.25 8.49 -10.41
N ASN A 54 -10.15 7.97 -11.22
CA ASN A 54 -10.10 8.21 -12.65
C ASN A 54 -10.43 9.67 -12.97
N LYS A 55 -9.86 10.18 -14.06
CA LYS A 55 -10.20 11.50 -14.58
C LYS A 55 -11.72 11.56 -14.88
N ASN A 56 -12.32 12.72 -14.66
CA ASN A 56 -13.74 12.99 -14.91
C ASN A 56 -14.73 12.25 -13.99
N ILE A 57 -14.29 11.72 -12.87
CA ILE A 57 -15.16 11.18 -11.82
C ILE A 57 -15.33 12.23 -10.72
N ASN A 58 -16.57 12.39 -10.24
CA ASN A 58 -16.85 13.18 -9.04
C ASN A 58 -16.47 12.36 -7.79
N SER A 59 -15.21 12.46 -7.39
CA SER A 59 -14.67 11.71 -6.25
C SER A 59 -15.33 12.09 -4.93
N ASP A 60 -15.73 13.35 -4.76
CA ASP A 60 -16.43 13.82 -3.55
C ASP A 60 -17.79 13.15 -3.36
N GLU A 61 -18.53 13.00 -4.43
CA GLU A 61 -19.85 12.34 -4.42
C GLU A 61 -19.72 10.84 -4.15
N ILE A 62 -18.82 10.19 -4.88
CA ILE A 62 -18.61 8.74 -4.74
C ILE A 62 -18.04 8.40 -3.37
N SER A 63 -17.08 9.17 -2.88
CA SER A 63 -16.49 8.97 -1.55
C SER A 63 -17.53 9.04 -0.43
N LYS A 64 -18.51 9.92 -0.54
CA LYS A 64 -19.63 10.01 0.41
C LYS A 64 -20.62 8.87 0.24
N PHE A 65 -21.02 8.58 -1.00
CA PHE A 65 -21.99 7.53 -1.32
C PHE A 65 -21.52 6.15 -0.84
N ILE A 66 -20.24 5.82 -1.08
CA ILE A 66 -19.71 4.49 -0.83
C ILE A 66 -19.60 4.14 0.65
N LEU A 67 -19.59 5.13 1.56
CA LEU A 67 -19.56 4.88 3.01
C LEU A 67 -20.77 4.07 3.48
N ASN A 68 -21.94 4.26 2.86
CA ASN A 68 -23.15 3.47 3.11
C ASN A 68 -23.95 3.32 1.80
N PRO A 69 -23.48 2.48 0.84
CA PRO A 69 -24.08 2.37 -0.47
C PRO A 69 -25.42 1.65 -0.46
N MET A 70 -25.67 0.85 0.56
CA MET A 70 -26.91 0.10 0.76
C MET A 70 -27.21 -0.02 2.25
N LYS A 71 -28.49 -0.24 2.60
CA LYS A 71 -28.90 -0.46 4.00
C LYS A 71 -28.05 -1.55 4.67
N ASN A 72 -27.46 -1.22 5.79
CA ASN A 72 -26.61 -2.11 6.62
C ASN A 72 -25.29 -2.56 5.93
N ILE A 73 -24.88 -1.92 4.84
CA ILE A 73 -23.59 -2.15 4.20
C ILE A 73 -22.75 -0.89 4.34
N TYR A 74 -21.58 -1.03 4.96
CA TYR A 74 -20.64 0.07 5.18
C TYR A 74 -19.30 -0.29 4.57
N ILE A 75 -18.70 0.66 3.85
CA ILE A 75 -17.40 0.47 3.19
C ILE A 75 -16.46 1.57 3.68
N CYS A 76 -15.27 1.18 4.14
CA CYS A 76 -14.19 2.09 4.45
C CYS A 76 -12.87 1.54 3.89
N GLY A 77 -11.88 2.38 3.79
CA GLY A 77 -10.56 2.06 3.25
C GLY A 77 -10.05 3.20 2.36
N GLU A 78 -8.77 3.15 2.02
CA GLU A 78 -8.16 4.22 1.24
C GLU A 78 -8.69 4.33 -0.20
N ASN A 79 -9.17 3.22 -0.78
CA ASN A 79 -9.57 3.16 -2.18
C ASN A 79 -10.64 4.19 -2.58
N TYR A 80 -11.52 4.54 -1.66
CA TYR A 80 -12.60 5.49 -1.89
C TYR A 80 -12.45 6.78 -1.08
N SER A 81 -11.31 6.96 -0.41
CA SER A 81 -10.97 8.20 0.26
C SER A 81 -10.60 9.30 -0.73
N LEU A 82 -10.72 10.55 -0.32
CA LEU A 82 -10.13 11.69 -1.02
C LEU A 82 -8.60 11.75 -0.84
N ASN A 83 -8.08 11.09 0.22
CA ASN A 83 -6.67 10.93 0.52
C ASN A 83 -6.19 9.52 0.17
N GLN A 84 -6.31 9.15 -1.10
CA GLN A 84 -5.85 7.86 -1.61
C GLN A 84 -4.33 7.70 -1.46
N SER A 85 -3.85 6.46 -1.43
CA SER A 85 -2.44 6.08 -1.27
C SER A 85 -1.85 6.31 0.13
N TRP A 86 -2.64 6.73 1.12
CA TRP A 86 -2.20 7.01 2.47
C TRP A 86 -3.05 6.34 3.54
N VAL A 87 -2.44 6.04 4.66
CA VAL A 87 -3.12 5.46 5.84
C VAL A 87 -4.22 6.40 6.35
N GLU A 88 -3.99 7.71 6.25
CA GLU A 88 -4.95 8.75 6.63
C GLU A 88 -6.30 8.57 5.93
N GLY A 89 -6.31 8.23 4.65
CA GLY A 89 -7.54 7.97 3.90
C GLY A 89 -8.34 6.79 4.46
N SER A 90 -7.65 5.74 4.89
CA SER A 90 -8.30 4.61 5.56
C SER A 90 -8.88 5.01 6.93
N LEU A 91 -8.16 5.79 7.71
CA LEU A 91 -8.59 6.26 9.03
C LEU A 91 -9.79 7.23 8.93
N GLU A 92 -9.76 8.18 7.99
CA GLU A 92 -10.84 9.12 7.74
C GLU A 92 -12.15 8.40 7.37
N THR A 93 -12.09 7.48 6.42
CA THR A 93 -13.28 6.72 5.99
C THR A 93 -13.79 5.81 7.11
N SER A 94 -12.90 5.19 7.88
CA SER A 94 -13.28 4.37 9.05
C SER A 94 -13.99 5.21 10.11
N ASN A 95 -13.46 6.39 10.45
CA ASN A 95 -14.10 7.31 11.38
C ASN A 95 -15.47 7.80 10.87
N SER A 96 -15.59 8.00 9.56
CA SER A 96 -16.86 8.40 8.94
C SER A 96 -17.91 7.31 9.05
N VAL A 97 -17.54 6.04 8.81
CA VAL A 97 -18.44 4.90 9.01
C VAL A 97 -18.83 4.74 10.48
N LEU A 98 -17.90 4.87 11.42
CA LEU A 98 -18.22 4.81 12.86
C LEU A 98 -19.25 5.88 13.27
N LYS A 99 -19.17 7.09 12.72
CA LYS A 99 -20.19 8.13 12.98
C LYS A 99 -21.56 7.73 12.43
N LEU A 100 -21.62 7.07 11.27
CA LEU A 100 -22.89 6.59 10.70
C LEU A 100 -23.52 5.46 11.53
N LEU A 101 -22.67 4.61 12.15
CA LEU A 101 -23.14 3.50 13.00
C LEU A 101 -23.64 3.96 14.37
N ASN A 102 -23.19 5.13 14.84
CA ASN A 102 -23.54 5.66 16.15
C ASN A 102 -24.72 6.67 16.13
N ASN A 103 -25.26 6.95 14.95
CA ASN A 103 -26.46 7.77 14.77
C ASN A 103 -27.70 6.87 14.54
#